data_23d0ad2bb76deb07715866468829379e
#
_entry.id   23d0ad2bb76deb07715866468829379e
#
_cell.length_a   1.000
_cell.length_b   1.000
_cell.length_c   1.000
_cell.angle_alpha   90.00
_cell.angle_beta   90.00
_cell.angle_gamma   90.00
#
_symmetry.space_group_name_H-M   'P 1'
#
loop_
_entity.id
_entity.type
_entity.pdbx_description
1 polymer ?
#
loop_
_entity_poly.entity_id
_entity_poly.type
_entity_poly.pdbx_seq_one_letter_code
_entity_poly.pdbx_strand_id
1 'polypeptide(L)'
;MRYPKGSIQLNQSRDLPLLRQILRSEFVTHSQLFEFTQLNHYERSRNSFHWRMRRLVDRGLVLRQTLVAGTGDAVYSVASSAATLLQSMGEYCLVGCGRTDAEKANRNVLHAIGLNEIQLSALRAGLLVRWMGSMEIRSQNELTAFGFAKDYDAIVTVRTDIGERRFALEYERTPKAAKCYRAIAACMSQEVHVNRLLYLVANYDILRFVSGFFTKAVYPVFFGLLTDWHSYLLEMPVLDVLTKRAFPLKQALNGATPKAEAMPTATSHRLPFH
;
A
#
# COMPACT_ATOMS: atom_id res chain seq x y z
N MET A 1 -20.84 -8.87 -33.71
CA MET A 1 -19.61 -9.33 -34.41
C MET A 1 -19.00 -10.48 -33.61
N ARG A 2 -18.90 -11.68 -34.21
CA ARG A 2 -18.17 -12.81 -33.61
C ARG A 2 -16.72 -12.73 -34.10
N TYR A 3 -15.78 -12.49 -33.22
CA TYR A 3 -14.36 -12.51 -33.58
C TYR A 3 -13.90 -13.95 -33.89
N PRO A 4 -13.01 -14.14 -34.86
CA PRO A 4 -12.48 -15.47 -35.19
C PRO A 4 -11.74 -16.06 -33.98
N LYS A 5 -11.89 -17.38 -33.78
CA LYS A 5 -11.12 -18.12 -32.78
C LYS A 5 -9.61 -17.93 -33.07
N GLY A 6 -8.89 -17.29 -32.15
CA GLY A 6 -7.43 -17.10 -32.26
C GLY A 6 -6.95 -15.66 -32.37
N SER A 7 -7.77 -14.68 -32.78
CA SER A 7 -7.36 -13.27 -32.82
C SER A 7 -7.55 -12.61 -31.44
N ILE A 8 -6.44 -12.37 -30.74
CA ILE A 8 -6.46 -11.59 -29.49
C ILE A 8 -6.38 -10.11 -29.87
N GLN A 9 -7.51 -9.51 -30.20
CA GLN A 9 -7.57 -8.06 -30.13
C GLN A 9 -7.90 -7.64 -28.69
N LEU A 10 -6.86 -7.26 -27.96
CA LEU A 10 -7.04 -6.63 -26.67
C LEU A 10 -7.57 -5.21 -26.87
N ASN A 11 -8.61 -4.89 -26.14
CA ASN A 11 -9.14 -3.53 -26.14
C ASN A 11 -8.20 -2.63 -25.33
N GLN A 12 -7.54 -1.68 -25.99
CA GLN A 12 -6.57 -0.80 -25.37
C GLN A 12 -7.18 0.07 -24.25
N SER A 13 -8.42 0.50 -24.40
CA SER A 13 -9.08 1.37 -23.42
C SER A 13 -9.71 0.62 -22.24
N ARG A 14 -9.86 -0.72 -22.32
CA ARG A 14 -10.55 -1.51 -21.26
C ARG A 14 -9.75 -2.71 -20.78
N ASP A 15 -9.14 -3.49 -21.68
CA ASP A 15 -8.39 -4.70 -21.27
C ASP A 15 -7.01 -4.34 -20.71
N LEU A 16 -6.29 -3.40 -21.34
CA LEU A 16 -4.97 -3.00 -20.86
C LEU A 16 -4.99 -2.31 -19.50
N PRO A 17 -5.87 -1.34 -19.21
CA PRO A 17 -5.96 -0.77 -17.86
C PRO A 17 -6.26 -1.82 -16.80
N LEU A 18 -7.06 -2.82 -17.13
CA LEU A 18 -7.41 -3.91 -16.23
C LEU A 18 -6.20 -4.83 -15.96
N LEU A 19 -5.45 -5.22 -16.98
CA LEU A 19 -4.21 -5.99 -16.83
C LEU A 19 -3.15 -5.21 -16.05
N ARG A 20 -3.01 -3.91 -16.29
CA ARG A 20 -2.12 -3.02 -15.52
C ARG A 20 -2.53 -2.94 -14.06
N GLN A 21 -3.82 -2.84 -13.76
CA GLN A 21 -4.29 -2.84 -12.38
C GLN A 21 -3.99 -4.15 -11.68
N ILE A 22 -4.23 -5.31 -12.34
CA ILE A 22 -3.90 -6.62 -11.76
C ILE A 22 -2.39 -6.74 -11.52
N LEU A 23 -1.56 -6.28 -12.45
CA LEU A 23 -0.10 -6.29 -12.30
C LEU A 23 0.34 -5.45 -11.08
N ARG A 24 -0.15 -4.22 -10.96
CA ARG A 24 0.20 -3.30 -9.87
C ARG A 24 -0.28 -3.78 -8.50
N SER A 25 -1.38 -4.48 -8.48
CA SER A 25 -1.95 -5.07 -7.26
C SER A 25 -1.26 -6.37 -6.84
N GLU A 26 -0.43 -6.97 -7.70
CA GLU A 26 0.16 -8.32 -7.59
C GLU A 26 -0.92 -9.41 -7.44
N PHE A 27 -1.76 -9.31 -6.41
CA PHE A 27 -2.95 -10.12 -6.17
C PHE A 27 -4.13 -9.22 -5.84
N VAL A 28 -5.26 -9.45 -6.47
CA VAL A 28 -6.46 -8.63 -6.29
C VAL A 28 -7.72 -9.50 -6.30
N THR A 29 -8.68 -9.25 -5.41
CA THR A 29 -9.95 -9.97 -5.41
C THR A 29 -10.84 -9.48 -6.56
N HIS A 30 -11.84 -10.30 -6.93
CA HIS A 30 -12.80 -9.95 -7.97
C HIS A 30 -13.57 -8.66 -7.64
N SER A 31 -13.98 -8.52 -6.38
CA SER A 31 -14.70 -7.34 -5.90
C SER A 31 -13.82 -6.09 -5.91
N GLN A 32 -12.60 -6.18 -5.38
CA GLN A 32 -11.65 -5.07 -5.40
C GLN A 32 -11.31 -4.62 -6.82
N LEU A 33 -11.07 -5.59 -7.73
CA LEU A 33 -10.74 -5.27 -9.12
C LEU A 33 -11.90 -4.58 -9.83
N PHE A 34 -13.14 -5.05 -9.61
CA PHE A 34 -14.32 -4.38 -10.15
C PHE A 34 -14.43 -2.94 -9.62
N GLU A 35 -14.21 -2.74 -8.33
CA GLU A 35 -14.25 -1.42 -7.71
C GLU A 35 -13.17 -0.49 -8.24
N PHE A 36 -11.93 -0.94 -8.42
CA PHE A 36 -10.89 -0.18 -9.09
C PHE A 36 -11.32 0.29 -10.48
N THR A 37 -11.97 -0.60 -11.25
CA THR A 37 -12.43 -0.25 -12.60
C THR A 37 -13.58 0.76 -12.59
N GLN A 38 -14.45 0.71 -11.57
CA GLN A 38 -15.55 1.67 -11.39
C GLN A 38 -15.01 3.06 -10.99
N LEU A 39 -14.15 3.12 -9.98
CA LEU A 39 -13.58 4.37 -9.49
C LEU A 39 -12.69 5.07 -10.53
N ASN A 40 -12.02 4.29 -11.39
CA ASN A 40 -11.23 4.82 -12.50
C ASN A 40 -12.03 4.99 -13.81
N HIS A 41 -13.36 4.80 -13.78
CA HIS A 41 -14.27 4.97 -14.91
C HIS A 41 -14.00 4.08 -16.13
N TYR A 42 -13.31 2.94 -15.99
CA TYR A 42 -13.04 1.99 -17.08
C TYR A 42 -14.22 1.04 -17.36
N GLU A 43 -14.99 0.70 -16.33
CA GLU A 43 -16.12 -0.22 -16.45
C GLU A 43 -17.24 0.13 -15.44
N ARG A 44 -18.48 0.14 -15.93
CA ARG A 44 -19.66 0.46 -15.11
C ARG A 44 -20.55 -0.76 -14.89
N SER A 45 -20.54 -1.70 -15.83
CA SER A 45 -21.42 -2.88 -15.81
C SER A 45 -20.70 -4.09 -15.22
N ARG A 46 -21.26 -4.63 -14.13
CA ARG A 46 -20.76 -5.88 -13.52
C ARG A 46 -20.76 -7.03 -14.51
N ASN A 47 -21.79 -7.16 -15.36
CA ASN A 47 -21.88 -8.21 -16.37
C ASN A 47 -20.77 -8.06 -17.44
N SER A 48 -20.51 -6.86 -17.92
CA SER A 48 -19.42 -6.58 -18.86
C SER A 48 -18.06 -6.91 -18.23
N PHE A 49 -17.86 -6.55 -16.97
CA PHE A 49 -16.65 -6.86 -16.22
C PHE A 49 -16.46 -8.39 -16.07
N HIS A 50 -17.49 -9.12 -15.65
CA HIS A 50 -17.44 -10.59 -15.52
C HIS A 50 -17.08 -11.26 -16.84
N TRP A 51 -17.75 -10.86 -17.95
CA TRP A 51 -17.48 -11.41 -19.27
C TRP A 51 -16.02 -11.15 -19.69
N ARG A 52 -15.52 -9.95 -19.43
CA ARG A 52 -14.14 -9.56 -19.72
C ARG A 52 -13.12 -10.36 -18.92
N MET A 53 -13.34 -10.50 -17.61
CA MET A 53 -12.47 -11.30 -16.73
C MET A 53 -12.42 -12.75 -17.17
N ARG A 54 -13.59 -13.35 -17.47
CA ARG A 54 -13.67 -14.73 -17.99
C ARG A 54 -12.84 -14.86 -19.27
N ARG A 55 -12.99 -13.94 -20.21
CA ARG A 55 -12.22 -13.94 -21.46
C ARG A 55 -10.70 -13.85 -21.25
N LEU A 56 -10.25 -13.01 -20.32
CA LEU A 56 -8.82 -12.87 -20.00
C LEU A 56 -8.25 -14.13 -19.34
N VAL A 57 -9.02 -14.77 -18.46
CA VAL A 57 -8.66 -16.05 -17.84
C VAL A 57 -8.62 -17.17 -18.88
N ASP A 58 -9.66 -17.32 -19.69
CA ASP A 58 -9.75 -18.36 -20.73
C ASP A 58 -8.63 -18.26 -21.78
N ARG A 59 -8.04 -17.07 -21.95
CA ARG A 59 -6.90 -16.80 -22.84
C ARG A 59 -5.54 -16.91 -22.13
N GLY A 60 -5.51 -17.30 -20.87
CA GLY A 60 -4.27 -17.47 -20.10
C GLY A 60 -3.50 -16.17 -19.87
N LEU A 61 -4.17 -15.00 -19.91
CA LEU A 61 -3.56 -13.70 -19.57
C LEU A 61 -3.66 -13.40 -18.07
N VAL A 62 -4.68 -13.94 -17.41
CA VAL A 62 -4.93 -13.77 -15.99
C VAL A 62 -5.05 -15.15 -15.34
N LEU A 63 -4.34 -15.32 -14.23
CA LEU A 63 -4.48 -16.49 -13.36
C LEU A 63 -5.59 -16.22 -12.35
N ARG A 64 -6.47 -17.21 -12.16
CA ARG A 64 -7.55 -17.18 -11.20
C ARG A 64 -7.33 -18.22 -10.11
N GLN A 65 -7.31 -17.80 -8.86
CA GLN A 65 -7.30 -18.65 -7.68
C GLN A 65 -8.65 -18.55 -6.98
N THR A 66 -9.32 -19.69 -6.78
CA THR A 66 -10.70 -19.74 -6.24
C THR A 66 -10.76 -20.03 -4.75
N LEU A 67 -9.67 -20.49 -4.16
CA LEU A 67 -9.61 -20.92 -2.75
C LEU A 67 -8.41 -20.27 -2.08
N VAL A 68 -8.51 -18.96 -1.82
CA VAL A 68 -7.58 -18.29 -0.92
C VAL A 68 -8.26 -18.16 0.43
N ALA A 69 -7.70 -18.80 1.45
CA ALA A 69 -8.26 -18.77 2.80
C ALA A 69 -8.45 -17.32 3.27
N GLY A 70 -9.65 -16.99 3.72
CA GLY A 70 -10.00 -15.68 4.28
C GLY A 70 -10.46 -14.61 3.27
N THR A 71 -10.60 -14.92 1.97
CA THR A 71 -11.06 -13.91 0.99
C THR A 71 -12.52 -14.03 0.60
N GLY A 72 -13.12 -15.23 0.65
CA GLY A 72 -14.50 -15.46 0.20
C GLY A 72 -14.76 -15.15 -1.28
N ASP A 73 -13.75 -14.69 -2.02
CA ASP A 73 -13.84 -14.21 -3.40
C ASP A 73 -12.69 -14.78 -4.25
N ALA A 74 -12.85 -14.80 -5.56
CA ALA A 74 -11.78 -15.20 -6.47
C ALA A 74 -10.65 -14.15 -6.47
N VAL A 75 -9.41 -14.63 -6.44
CA VAL A 75 -8.21 -13.79 -6.49
C VAL A 75 -7.57 -13.91 -7.86
N TYR A 76 -7.12 -12.79 -8.40
CA TYR A 76 -6.46 -12.70 -9.69
C TYR A 76 -5.02 -12.23 -9.57
N SER A 77 -4.17 -12.75 -10.45
CA SER A 77 -2.82 -12.26 -10.73
C SER A 77 -2.54 -12.31 -12.22
N VAL A 78 -1.53 -11.59 -12.70
CA VAL A 78 -1.14 -11.67 -14.11
C VAL A 78 -0.45 -12.99 -14.41
N ALA A 79 -0.72 -13.57 -15.59
CA ALA A 79 0.04 -14.68 -16.11
C ALA A 79 1.33 -14.20 -16.79
N SER A 80 2.32 -15.08 -16.96
CA SER A 80 3.58 -14.75 -17.63
C SER A 80 3.37 -14.21 -19.06
N SER A 81 2.37 -14.73 -19.79
CA SER A 81 1.99 -14.26 -21.12
C SER A 81 1.53 -12.79 -21.13
N ALA A 82 0.76 -12.38 -20.10
CA ALA A 82 0.34 -10.98 -19.96
C ALA A 82 1.51 -10.09 -19.51
N ALA A 83 2.40 -10.58 -18.65
CA ALA A 83 3.59 -9.86 -18.26
C ALA A 83 4.50 -9.57 -19.48
N THR A 84 4.78 -10.59 -20.31
CA THR A 84 5.53 -10.42 -21.56
C THR A 84 4.88 -9.41 -22.50
N LEU A 85 3.54 -9.46 -22.61
CA LEU A 85 2.80 -8.49 -23.44
C LEU A 85 2.95 -7.07 -22.89
N LEU A 86 2.80 -6.87 -21.58
CA LEU A 86 2.94 -5.56 -20.95
C LEU A 86 4.38 -5.03 -21.06
N GLN A 87 5.39 -5.90 -20.92
CA GLN A 87 6.79 -5.56 -21.13
C GLN A 87 7.05 -5.08 -22.56
N SER A 88 6.45 -5.74 -23.58
CA SER A 88 6.57 -5.29 -24.97
C SER A 88 5.94 -3.92 -25.25
N MET A 89 5.08 -3.46 -24.34
CA MET A 89 4.46 -2.12 -24.35
C MET A 89 5.19 -1.10 -23.47
N GLY A 90 6.37 -1.44 -22.94
CA GLY A 90 7.18 -0.58 -22.07
C GLY A 90 6.81 -0.60 -20.58
N GLU A 91 5.92 -1.49 -20.15
CA GLU A 91 5.65 -1.67 -18.71
C GLU A 91 6.76 -2.50 -18.08
N TYR A 92 7.24 -2.06 -16.93
CA TYR A 92 8.17 -2.87 -16.16
C TYR A 92 7.41 -3.94 -15.36
N CYS A 93 7.80 -5.20 -15.54
CA CYS A 93 7.15 -6.33 -14.88
C CYS A 93 8.21 -7.27 -14.32
N LEU A 94 8.44 -7.23 -13.02
CA LEU A 94 9.11 -8.33 -12.33
C LEU A 94 8.07 -9.39 -11.98
N VAL A 95 7.93 -10.39 -12.83
CA VAL A 95 7.15 -11.57 -12.45
C VAL A 95 8.06 -12.43 -11.59
N GLY A 96 7.76 -12.53 -10.31
CA GLY A 96 8.50 -13.37 -9.37
C GLY A 96 8.42 -14.83 -9.79
N CYS A 97 9.46 -15.34 -10.43
CA CYS A 97 9.62 -16.74 -10.81
C CYS A 97 10.04 -17.65 -9.64
N GLY A 98 9.77 -17.30 -8.40
CA GLY A 98 10.14 -18.09 -7.23
C GLY A 98 9.08 -19.13 -6.87
N ARG A 99 9.47 -20.42 -6.78
CA ARG A 99 8.70 -21.41 -6.02
C ARG A 99 8.65 -20.95 -4.56
N THR A 100 7.55 -20.37 -4.16
CA THR A 100 7.30 -20.00 -2.77
C THR A 100 6.56 -21.14 -2.08
N ASP A 101 6.95 -21.42 -0.84
CA ASP A 101 6.18 -22.25 0.08
C ASP A 101 4.71 -21.77 0.11
N ALA A 102 3.75 -22.70 0.12
CA ALA A 102 2.33 -22.39 0.02
C ALA A 102 1.84 -21.42 1.12
N GLU A 103 2.40 -21.52 2.34
CA GLU A 103 2.09 -20.64 3.45
C GLU A 103 2.62 -19.22 3.21
N LYS A 104 3.83 -19.11 2.68
CA LYS A 104 4.41 -17.82 2.30
C LYS A 104 3.64 -17.18 1.15
N ALA A 105 3.24 -18.00 0.16
CA ALA A 105 2.40 -17.54 -0.95
C ALA A 105 1.07 -16.98 -0.43
N ASN A 106 0.39 -17.66 0.48
CA ASN A 106 -0.88 -17.21 1.06
C ASN A 106 -0.71 -15.91 1.88
N ARG A 107 0.39 -15.76 2.63
CA ARG A 107 0.69 -14.52 3.36
C ARG A 107 0.87 -13.34 2.40
N ASN A 108 1.57 -13.53 1.28
CA ASN A 108 1.77 -12.51 0.27
C ASN A 108 0.44 -12.09 -0.38
N VAL A 109 -0.43 -13.05 -0.69
CA VAL A 109 -1.77 -12.77 -1.24
C VAL A 109 -2.59 -11.90 -0.29
N LEU A 110 -2.68 -12.28 0.99
CA LEU A 110 -3.45 -11.54 1.98
C LEU A 110 -2.86 -10.16 2.28
N HIS A 111 -1.54 -10.01 2.18
CA HIS A 111 -0.87 -8.71 2.30
C HIS A 111 -1.23 -7.80 1.12
N ALA A 112 -1.14 -8.30 -0.12
CA ALA A 112 -1.51 -7.55 -1.32
C ALA A 112 -3.00 -7.13 -1.30
N ILE A 113 -3.90 -8.03 -0.88
CA ILE A 113 -5.33 -7.72 -0.72
C ILE A 113 -5.54 -6.59 0.30
N GLY A 114 -4.81 -6.61 1.43
CA GLY A 114 -4.86 -5.55 2.42
C GLY A 114 -4.36 -4.20 1.88
N LEU A 115 -3.27 -4.20 1.12
CA LEU A 115 -2.76 -2.98 0.45
C LEU A 115 -3.75 -2.42 -0.56
N ASN A 116 -4.42 -3.28 -1.34
CA ASN A 116 -5.46 -2.85 -2.26
C ASN A 116 -6.64 -2.19 -1.52
N GLU A 117 -7.02 -2.70 -0.34
CA GLU A 117 -8.10 -2.09 0.45
C GLU A 117 -7.69 -0.73 1.02
N ILE A 118 -6.44 -0.58 1.45
CA ILE A 118 -5.88 0.72 1.87
C ILE A 118 -5.96 1.72 0.70
N GLN A 119 -5.57 1.30 -0.50
CA GLN A 119 -5.63 2.13 -1.70
C GLN A 119 -7.08 2.49 -2.07
N LEU A 120 -7.99 1.52 -2.06
CA LEU A 120 -9.41 1.72 -2.37
C LEU A 120 -10.07 2.69 -1.39
N SER A 121 -9.75 2.61 -0.10
CA SER A 121 -10.28 3.54 0.90
C SER A 121 -9.92 4.99 0.57
N ALA A 122 -8.67 5.25 0.18
CA ALA A 122 -8.24 6.58 -0.22
C ALA A 122 -8.85 7.04 -1.56
N LEU A 123 -9.06 6.11 -2.50
CA LEU A 123 -9.72 6.40 -3.78
C LEU A 123 -11.20 6.75 -3.59
N ARG A 124 -11.95 5.98 -2.79
CA ARG A 124 -13.37 6.24 -2.46
C ARG A 124 -13.57 7.64 -1.90
N ALA A 125 -12.64 8.07 -1.06
CA ALA A 125 -12.69 9.39 -0.43
C ALA A 125 -12.20 10.53 -1.34
N GLY A 126 -11.73 10.23 -2.56
CA GLY A 126 -11.18 11.24 -3.46
C GLY A 126 -9.87 11.89 -2.99
N LEU A 127 -9.20 11.27 -2.02
CA LEU A 127 -7.97 11.78 -1.42
C LEU A 127 -6.71 11.36 -2.18
N LEU A 128 -6.76 10.21 -2.89
CA LEU A 128 -5.59 9.65 -3.54
C LEU A 128 -5.25 10.42 -4.82
N VAL A 129 -4.04 10.99 -4.88
CA VAL A 129 -3.47 11.63 -6.07
C VAL A 129 -2.61 10.63 -6.85
N ARG A 130 -1.73 9.91 -6.15
CA ARG A 130 -0.85 8.91 -6.75
C ARG A 130 -0.59 7.76 -5.78
N TRP A 131 -0.58 6.57 -6.33
CA TRP A 131 -0.14 5.34 -5.66
C TRP A 131 0.97 4.69 -6.48
N MET A 132 2.16 4.60 -5.93
CA MET A 132 3.28 3.85 -6.48
C MET A 132 3.42 2.58 -5.64
N GLY A 133 3.08 1.43 -6.18
CA GLY A 133 3.16 0.15 -5.47
C GLY A 133 4.56 -0.46 -5.49
N SER A 134 4.72 -1.59 -4.78
CA SER A 134 6.00 -2.29 -4.60
C SER A 134 6.72 -2.61 -5.91
N MET A 135 6.00 -3.02 -6.96
CA MET A 135 6.58 -3.32 -8.28
C MET A 135 7.18 -2.09 -8.95
N GLU A 136 6.50 -0.95 -8.90
CA GLU A 136 6.96 0.32 -9.47
C GLU A 136 8.18 0.85 -8.68
N ILE A 137 8.15 0.73 -7.35
CA ILE A 137 9.27 1.11 -6.47
C ILE A 137 10.50 0.26 -6.78
N ARG A 138 10.34 -1.05 -6.89
CA ARG A 138 11.41 -1.99 -7.24
C ARG A 138 12.02 -1.69 -8.60
N SER A 139 11.17 -1.41 -9.58
CA SER A 139 11.61 -0.98 -10.91
C SER A 139 12.49 0.27 -10.83
N GLN A 140 12.08 1.26 -10.05
CA GLN A 140 12.85 2.48 -9.86
C GLN A 140 14.18 2.19 -9.16
N ASN A 141 14.18 1.35 -8.13
CA ASN A 141 15.38 0.98 -7.37
C ASN A 141 16.40 0.21 -8.21
N GLU A 142 15.94 -0.65 -9.12
CA GLU A 142 16.82 -1.49 -9.95
C GLU A 142 17.30 -0.78 -11.22
N LEU A 143 16.49 0.09 -11.81
CA LEU A 143 16.75 0.65 -13.14
C LEU A 143 17.26 2.09 -13.11
N THR A 144 17.24 2.77 -11.98
CA THR A 144 17.61 4.19 -11.89
C THR A 144 18.59 4.47 -10.76
N ALA A 145 19.34 5.57 -10.90
CA ALA A 145 20.18 6.09 -9.82
C ALA A 145 19.39 6.83 -8.71
N PHE A 146 18.06 6.97 -8.90
CA PHE A 146 17.17 7.71 -8.00
C PHE A 146 16.25 6.76 -7.23
N GLY A 147 16.82 5.66 -6.74
CA GLY A 147 16.11 4.65 -5.97
C GLY A 147 15.79 5.10 -4.54
N PHE A 148 14.76 4.50 -3.96
CA PHE A 148 14.43 4.61 -2.54
C PHE A 148 15.40 3.77 -1.71
N ALA A 149 15.58 4.11 -0.45
CA ALA A 149 16.48 3.35 0.46
C ALA A 149 16.03 1.89 0.66
N LYS A 150 14.77 1.58 0.40
CA LYS A 150 14.22 0.21 0.43
C LYS A 150 12.99 0.08 -0.49
N ASP A 151 12.60 -1.17 -0.75
CA ASP A 151 11.32 -1.48 -1.39
C ASP A 151 10.19 -1.31 -0.35
N TYR A 152 9.56 -0.14 -0.34
CA TYR A 152 8.36 0.11 0.47
C TYR A 152 7.15 -0.62 -0.11
N ASP A 153 6.13 -0.87 0.71
CA ASP A 153 4.86 -1.44 0.24
C ASP A 153 4.15 -0.48 -0.72
N ALA A 154 4.20 0.84 -0.43
CA ALA A 154 3.80 1.87 -1.38
C ALA A 154 4.46 3.23 -1.08
N ILE A 155 4.55 4.08 -2.10
CA ILE A 155 4.71 5.52 -1.95
C ILE A 155 3.40 6.17 -2.33
N VAL A 156 2.81 6.87 -1.37
CA VAL A 156 1.46 7.43 -1.48
C VAL A 156 1.51 8.94 -1.55
N THR A 157 0.78 9.52 -2.50
CA THR A 157 0.54 10.97 -2.54
C THR A 157 -0.95 11.21 -2.34
N VAL A 158 -1.29 11.99 -1.34
CA VAL A 158 -2.67 12.35 -1.00
C VAL A 158 -2.87 13.86 -1.06
N ARG A 159 -4.12 14.25 -1.29
CA ARG A 159 -4.56 15.64 -1.23
C ARG A 159 -4.93 15.99 0.22
N THR A 160 -4.36 17.07 0.72
CA THR A 160 -4.73 17.70 2.00
C THR A 160 -5.26 19.10 1.75
N ASP A 161 -5.74 19.77 2.79
CA ASP A 161 -6.21 21.18 2.75
C ASP A 161 -5.12 22.18 2.36
N ILE A 162 -3.85 21.86 2.60
CA ILE A 162 -2.70 22.73 2.28
C ILE A 162 -1.89 22.21 1.07
N GLY A 163 -2.45 21.32 0.25
CA GLY A 163 -1.83 20.77 -0.96
C GLY A 163 -1.50 19.29 -0.88
N GLU A 164 -0.75 18.81 -1.84
CA GLU A 164 -0.38 17.38 -1.93
C GLU A 164 0.72 17.01 -0.92
N ARG A 165 0.59 15.85 -0.32
CA ARG A 165 1.56 15.29 0.63
C ARG A 165 1.95 13.90 0.22
N ARG A 166 3.27 13.63 0.25
CA ARG A 166 3.87 12.35 -0.13
C ARG A 166 4.50 11.69 1.09
N PHE A 167 4.26 10.38 1.25
CA PHE A 167 4.83 9.56 2.31
C PHE A 167 5.06 8.13 1.85
N ALA A 168 5.98 7.43 2.49
CA ALA A 168 6.14 6.00 2.36
C ALA A 168 5.13 5.28 3.24
N LEU A 169 4.60 4.16 2.76
CA LEU A 169 3.66 3.30 3.48
C LEU A 169 4.26 1.92 3.66
N GLU A 170 4.17 1.40 4.88
CA GLU A 170 4.37 0.00 5.24
C GLU A 170 3.09 -0.54 5.87
N TYR A 171 2.66 -1.71 5.43
CA TYR A 171 1.53 -2.42 6.00
C TYR A 171 2.01 -3.68 6.73
N GLU A 172 1.78 -3.77 8.02
CA GLU A 172 2.21 -4.91 8.83
C GLU A 172 1.01 -5.65 9.41
N ARG A 173 0.68 -6.76 8.79
CA ARG A 173 -0.43 -7.62 9.21
C ARG A 173 -0.01 -8.62 10.29
N THR A 174 1.22 -9.12 10.17
CA THR A 174 1.82 -10.08 11.10
C THR A 174 3.27 -9.65 11.34
N PRO A 175 3.77 -9.65 12.58
CA PRO A 175 5.09 -9.15 12.87
C PRO A 175 6.17 -10.00 12.22
N LYS A 176 7.19 -9.35 11.67
CA LYS A 176 8.42 -9.97 11.18
C LYS A 176 9.39 -10.20 12.34
N ALA A 177 10.47 -10.93 12.09
CA ALA A 177 11.54 -11.08 13.08
C ALA A 177 12.18 -9.71 13.39
N ALA A 178 12.58 -9.48 14.65
CA ALA A 178 13.21 -8.24 15.12
C ALA A 178 14.39 -7.76 14.26
N LYS A 179 15.18 -8.70 13.71
CA LYS A 179 16.29 -8.38 12.80
C LYS A 179 15.84 -7.63 11.54
N CYS A 180 14.63 -7.92 11.02
CA CYS A 180 14.09 -7.25 9.84
C CYS A 180 13.79 -5.78 10.13
N TYR A 181 13.19 -5.47 11.28
CA TYR A 181 12.89 -4.07 11.66
C TYR A 181 14.15 -3.27 11.94
N ARG A 182 15.19 -3.86 12.56
CA ARG A 182 16.48 -3.19 12.72
C ARG A 182 17.13 -2.86 11.36
N ALA A 183 17.07 -3.78 10.41
CA ALA A 183 17.56 -3.53 9.04
C ALA A 183 16.77 -2.43 8.35
N ILE A 184 15.44 -2.43 8.46
CA ILE A 184 14.58 -1.35 7.94
C ILE A 184 14.95 -0.01 8.55
N ALA A 185 15.06 0.08 9.88
CA ALA A 185 15.43 1.33 10.57
C ALA A 185 16.81 1.85 10.15
N ALA A 186 17.78 0.95 9.91
CA ALA A 186 19.09 1.31 9.39
C ALA A 186 19.05 1.84 7.94
N CYS A 187 18.29 1.17 7.05
CA CYS A 187 18.13 1.64 5.66
C CYS A 187 17.46 3.02 5.60
N MET A 188 16.48 3.27 6.48
CA MET A 188 15.76 4.53 6.49
C MET A 188 16.61 5.74 6.83
N SER A 189 17.74 5.58 7.51
CA SER A 189 18.67 6.70 7.75
C SER A 189 19.30 7.25 6.47
N GLN A 190 19.22 6.52 5.37
CA GLN A 190 19.73 6.90 4.05
C GLN A 190 18.64 7.38 3.10
N GLU A 191 17.38 7.43 3.54
CA GLU A 191 16.25 7.82 2.70
C GLU A 191 16.27 9.33 2.42
N VAL A 192 16.21 9.69 1.13
CA VAL A 192 16.26 11.09 0.68
C VAL A 192 15.05 11.46 -0.20
N HIS A 193 14.29 10.49 -0.69
CA HIS A 193 13.18 10.71 -1.63
C HIS A 193 11.83 10.87 -0.98
N VAL A 194 11.69 10.38 0.26
CA VAL A 194 10.49 10.56 1.09
C VAL A 194 10.94 10.95 2.50
N ASN A 195 10.23 11.86 3.11
CA ASN A 195 10.57 12.43 4.40
C ASN A 195 9.62 12.01 5.54
N ARG A 196 8.74 11.05 5.29
CA ARG A 196 7.79 10.52 6.27
C ARG A 196 7.47 9.06 5.96
N LEU A 197 7.36 8.25 7.00
CA LEU A 197 6.92 6.87 6.92
C LEU A 197 5.68 6.67 7.78
N LEU A 198 4.65 6.09 7.18
CA LEU A 198 3.46 5.60 7.88
C LEU A 198 3.48 4.07 7.92
N TYR A 199 3.49 3.51 9.14
CA TYR A 199 3.17 2.10 9.39
C TYR A 199 1.69 1.95 9.69
N LEU A 200 0.94 1.26 8.83
CA LEU A 200 -0.39 0.77 9.14
C LEU A 200 -0.28 -0.65 9.67
N VAL A 201 -0.74 -0.87 10.88
CA VAL A 201 -0.63 -2.17 11.55
C VAL A 201 -2.02 -2.73 11.88
N ALA A 202 -2.12 -4.08 11.96
CA ALA A 202 -3.40 -4.73 12.19
C ALA A 202 -3.96 -4.55 13.61
N ASN A 203 -3.08 -4.39 14.62
CA ASN A 203 -3.50 -4.26 16.03
C ASN A 203 -2.43 -3.57 16.88
N TYR A 204 -2.80 -3.27 18.13
CA TYR A 204 -1.93 -2.58 19.10
C TYR A 204 -0.70 -3.39 19.52
N ASP A 205 -0.74 -4.71 19.53
CA ASP A 205 0.42 -5.51 19.92
C ASP A 205 1.52 -5.39 18.87
N ILE A 206 1.15 -5.43 17.59
CA ILE A 206 2.08 -5.17 16.48
C ILE A 206 2.59 -3.74 16.55
N LEU A 207 1.73 -2.75 16.81
CA LEU A 207 2.12 -1.35 16.97
C LEU A 207 3.20 -1.19 18.04
N ARG A 208 2.95 -1.71 19.25
CA ARG A 208 3.90 -1.65 20.38
C ARG A 208 5.22 -2.33 20.06
N PHE A 209 5.16 -3.52 19.46
CA PHE A 209 6.35 -4.28 19.12
C PHE A 209 7.18 -3.56 18.05
N VAL A 210 6.57 -3.14 16.94
CA VAL A 210 7.29 -2.57 15.79
C VAL A 210 7.80 -1.16 16.12
N SER A 211 7.00 -0.31 16.76
CA SER A 211 7.39 1.06 17.09
C SER A 211 8.66 1.14 17.96
N GLY A 212 8.90 0.14 18.80
CA GLY A 212 10.09 0.03 19.63
C GLY A 212 11.43 0.05 18.86
N PHE A 213 11.43 -0.36 17.59
CA PHE A 213 12.63 -0.37 16.75
C PHE A 213 12.94 0.99 16.11
N PHE A 214 12.02 1.94 16.13
CA PHE A 214 12.14 3.24 15.46
C PHE A 214 12.32 4.42 16.41
N THR A 215 12.50 4.19 17.70
CA THR A 215 12.68 5.24 18.73
C THR A 215 13.92 6.13 18.53
N LYS A 216 14.85 5.70 17.68
CA LYS A 216 16.06 6.46 17.29
C LYS A 216 16.04 6.82 15.79
N ALA A 217 14.89 6.80 15.15
CA ALA A 217 14.78 7.16 13.74
C ALA A 217 15.22 8.61 13.50
N VAL A 218 15.92 8.85 12.39
CA VAL A 218 16.42 10.19 12.03
C VAL A 218 15.31 11.06 11.46
N TYR A 219 14.28 10.44 10.90
CA TYR A 219 13.14 11.15 10.33
C TYR A 219 11.79 10.60 10.83
N PRO A 220 10.69 11.36 10.66
CA PRO A 220 9.39 11.02 11.26
C PRO A 220 8.83 9.68 10.81
N VAL A 221 8.56 8.80 11.78
CA VAL A 221 7.87 7.52 11.60
C VAL A 221 6.59 7.55 12.43
N PHE A 222 5.48 7.33 11.75
CA PHE A 222 4.14 7.35 12.34
C PHE A 222 3.54 5.96 12.31
N PHE A 223 2.84 5.59 13.38
CA PHE A 223 2.12 4.32 13.48
C PHE A 223 0.63 4.56 13.66
N GLY A 224 -0.18 3.86 12.87
CA GLY A 224 -1.64 3.89 12.97
C GLY A 224 -2.24 2.51 12.79
N LEU A 225 -3.47 2.33 13.24
CA LEU A 225 -4.21 1.09 13.04
C LEU A 225 -4.88 1.08 11.67
N LEU A 226 -4.90 -0.09 11.03
CA LEU A 226 -5.62 -0.28 9.76
C LEU A 226 -7.12 0.04 9.89
N THR A 227 -7.74 -0.33 11.01
CA THR A 227 -9.15 -0.02 11.31
C THR A 227 -9.42 1.47 11.34
N ASP A 228 -8.49 2.26 11.89
CA ASP A 228 -8.61 3.71 11.96
C ASP A 228 -8.44 4.34 10.57
N TRP A 229 -7.55 3.79 9.73
CA TRP A 229 -7.44 4.22 8.34
C TRP A 229 -8.76 4.06 7.58
N HIS A 230 -9.42 2.92 7.72
CA HIS A 230 -10.70 2.67 7.05
C HIS A 230 -11.83 3.56 7.57
N SER A 231 -11.80 3.94 8.84
CA SER A 231 -12.85 4.74 9.49
C SER A 231 -12.64 6.24 9.34
N TYR A 232 -11.39 6.72 9.42
CA TYR A 232 -11.07 8.14 9.59
C TYR A 232 -10.09 8.68 8.56
N LEU A 233 -9.42 7.84 7.76
CA LEU A 233 -8.46 8.24 6.73
C LEU A 233 -7.41 9.24 7.27
N LEU A 234 -7.35 10.44 6.72
CA LEU A 234 -6.39 11.47 7.15
C LEU A 234 -6.65 12.03 8.57
N GLU A 235 -7.85 11.84 9.10
CA GLU A 235 -8.18 12.22 10.48
C GLU A 235 -7.88 11.09 11.50
N MET A 236 -7.38 9.94 11.05
CA MET A 236 -7.00 8.85 11.93
C MET A 236 -5.92 9.28 12.93
N PRO A 237 -5.96 8.80 14.18
CA PRO A 237 -4.89 9.01 15.13
C PRO A 237 -3.64 8.23 14.70
N VAL A 238 -2.49 8.90 14.71
CA VAL A 238 -1.18 8.27 14.51
C VAL A 238 -0.26 8.58 15.67
N LEU A 239 0.52 7.59 16.10
CA LEU A 239 1.56 7.72 17.10
C LEU A 239 2.85 8.16 16.42
N ASP A 240 3.38 9.32 16.79
CA ASP A 240 4.76 9.70 16.49
C ASP A 240 5.71 9.02 17.48
N VAL A 241 6.61 8.21 16.97
CA VAL A 241 7.53 7.41 17.80
C VAL A 241 8.56 8.28 18.51
N LEU A 242 8.96 9.40 17.92
CA LEU A 242 9.97 10.31 18.48
C LEU A 242 9.41 11.13 19.65
N THR A 243 8.22 11.69 19.47
CA THR A 243 7.59 12.54 20.50
C THR A 243 6.73 11.74 21.47
N LYS A 244 6.39 10.48 21.13
CA LYS A 244 5.44 9.61 21.85
C LYS A 244 4.04 10.24 22.01
N ARG A 245 3.66 11.10 21.09
CA ARG A 245 2.36 11.77 21.05
C ARG A 245 1.50 11.19 19.91
N ALA A 246 0.20 11.18 20.14
CA ALA A 246 -0.78 10.84 19.13
C ALA A 246 -1.48 12.11 18.64
N PHE A 247 -1.66 12.23 17.32
CA PHE A 247 -2.35 13.33 16.65
C PHE A 247 -2.89 12.86 15.30
N PRO A 248 -3.79 13.61 14.64
CA PRO A 248 -4.31 13.22 13.33
C PRO A 248 -3.21 13.08 12.26
N LEU A 249 -3.33 12.06 11.39
CA LEU A 249 -2.36 11.83 10.29
C LEU A 249 -2.21 13.07 9.41
N LYS A 250 -3.29 13.79 9.13
CA LYS A 250 -3.29 15.06 8.39
C LYS A 250 -2.29 16.06 8.99
N GLN A 251 -2.27 16.19 10.32
CA GLN A 251 -1.33 17.06 11.00
C GLN A 251 0.11 16.56 10.84
N ALA A 252 0.35 15.25 10.96
CA ALA A 252 1.64 14.61 10.70
C ALA A 252 2.16 14.93 9.29
N LEU A 253 1.29 14.82 8.29
CA LEU A 253 1.64 15.05 6.89
C LEU A 253 1.88 16.54 6.58
N ASN A 254 1.22 17.44 7.27
CA ASN A 254 1.34 18.88 7.06
C ASN A 254 2.60 19.49 7.69
N GLY A 255 3.38 18.71 8.44
CA GLY A 255 4.64 19.16 9.02
C GLY A 255 4.51 19.93 10.33
N ALA A 256 3.31 20.00 10.89
CA ALA A 256 3.11 20.52 12.24
C ALA A 256 3.46 19.44 13.28
N THR A 257 4.76 19.21 13.49
CA THR A 257 5.19 18.62 14.76
C THR A 257 4.80 19.65 15.82
N PRO A 258 3.92 19.32 16.83
CA PRO A 258 3.64 20.27 17.90
C PRO A 258 4.98 20.68 18.52
N LYS A 259 5.31 21.99 18.48
CA LYS A 259 6.38 22.51 19.33
C LYS A 259 6.10 21.98 20.72
N ALA A 260 7.12 21.38 21.35
CA ALA A 260 7.01 20.93 22.73
C ALA A 260 6.56 22.14 23.55
N GLU A 261 5.29 22.21 23.89
CA GLU A 261 4.83 23.13 24.93
C GLU A 261 5.59 22.73 26.17
N ALA A 262 6.45 23.61 26.62
CA ALA A 262 7.17 23.47 27.88
C ALA A 262 6.12 23.17 28.95
N MET A 263 6.18 22.01 29.57
CA MET A 263 5.35 21.70 30.74
C MET A 263 5.48 22.88 31.70
N PRO A 264 4.37 23.45 32.23
CA PRO A 264 4.48 24.45 33.27
C PRO A 264 5.25 23.81 34.43
N THR A 265 6.35 24.43 34.78
CA THR A 265 7.15 24.07 35.94
C THR A 265 6.21 24.10 37.16
N ALA A 266 6.01 22.94 37.79
CA ALA A 266 5.23 22.84 39.02
C ALA A 266 5.84 23.81 40.04
N THR A 267 5.14 24.90 40.28
CA THR A 267 5.45 25.83 41.35
C THR A 267 5.32 25.07 42.67
N SER A 268 6.45 24.82 43.33
CA SER A 268 6.49 24.19 44.64
C SER A 268 5.84 25.16 45.65
N HIS A 269 4.56 24.96 45.93
CA HIS A 269 3.95 25.54 47.14
C HIS A 269 4.54 24.86 48.36
N ARG A 270 5.52 25.49 48.98
CA ARG A 270 5.89 25.20 50.35
C ARG A 270 4.73 25.62 51.25
N LEU A 271 4.12 24.67 51.90
CA LEU A 271 3.18 24.92 52.99
C LEU A 271 3.99 25.46 54.19
N PRO A 272 3.59 26.54 54.89
CA PRO A 272 4.20 26.95 56.11
C PRO A 272 3.70 26.05 57.24
N PHE A 273 4.63 25.44 57.97
CA PHE A 273 4.35 24.84 59.26
C PHE A 273 4.09 25.93 60.31
N HIS A 274 2.95 25.80 60.97
CA HIS A 274 2.69 26.31 62.30
C HIS A 274 2.19 25.17 63.15
#